data_144f388b147c3dc7a2f7b86fcff8fc2f
#
_entry.id   144f388b147c3dc7a2f7b86fcff8fc2f
#
_cell.length_a   1.000
_cell.length_b   1.000
_cell.length_c   1.000
_cell.angle_alpha   90.00
_cell.angle_beta   90.00
_cell.angle_gamma   90.00
#
_symmetry.space_group_name_H-M   'P 1'
#
loop_
_entity.id
_entity.type
_entity.pdbx_description
1 polymer ?
#
loop_
_entity_poly.entity_id
_entity_poly.type
_entity_poly.pdbx_seq_one_letter_code
_entity_poly.pdbx_strand_id
1 'polypeptide(L)'
;MNILRRQETSIESTADFQIGDQIRLGKYTATCQAVTNKAAIFLLDQYLDKAYRMNPTDTNRGGYARSELRHRIGNAGFVAKDDNFRAVRGRLIPFQNGDLLRIPTVGEIFGDDPFYERDGHKQWELMKKRCNRITERDEGEEYEHGWLWNKVQHGDAKSFFAAVSYNGDTECETATEIGGVRPVFQLAF
;
A
#
# COMPACT_ATOMS: atom_id res chain seq x y z
N MET A 1 12.47 -5.62 15.81
CA MET A 1 11.48 -6.08 14.81
C MET A 1 11.36 -7.60 14.93
N ASN A 2 10.15 -8.14 15.06
CA ASN A 2 9.92 -9.58 15.21
C ASN A 2 9.13 -10.11 14.03
N ILE A 3 9.49 -11.28 13.49
CA ILE A 3 8.70 -11.99 12.49
C ILE A 3 7.65 -12.83 13.24
N LEU A 4 6.36 -12.60 12.96
CA LEU A 4 5.27 -13.21 13.71
C LEU A 4 4.93 -14.66 13.30
N ARG A 5 5.37 -15.11 12.12
CA ARG A 5 5.12 -16.48 11.61
C ARG A 5 6.30 -17.44 11.72
N ARG A 6 7.44 -16.97 12.18
CA ARG A 6 8.58 -17.80 12.61
C ARG A 6 8.70 -17.72 14.12
N GLN A 7 9.17 -18.79 14.76
CA GLN A 7 9.60 -18.73 16.16
C GLN A 7 10.50 -17.52 16.37
N GLU A 8 10.36 -16.83 17.50
CA GLU A 8 11.08 -15.60 17.88
C GLU A 8 12.59 -15.76 17.72
N THR A 9 13.09 -15.59 16.52
CA THR A 9 14.48 -15.38 16.23
C THR A 9 14.67 -13.90 15.90
N SER A 10 15.60 -13.25 16.57
CA SER A 10 16.03 -11.91 16.21
C SER A 10 16.49 -11.94 14.76
N ILE A 11 15.91 -11.06 13.91
CA ILE A 11 16.35 -10.96 12.52
C ILE A 11 17.66 -10.20 12.52
N GLU A 12 18.74 -10.93 12.35
CA GLU A 12 20.07 -10.34 12.21
C GLU A 12 20.30 -9.81 10.78
N SER A 13 19.58 -10.37 9.80
CA SER A 13 19.67 -9.96 8.39
C SER A 13 18.29 -9.95 7.71
N THR A 14 18.05 -9.01 6.80
CA THR A 14 16.86 -8.99 5.93
C THR A 14 16.92 -10.01 4.79
N ALA A 15 18.10 -10.63 4.55
CA ALA A 15 18.24 -11.74 3.60
C ALA A 15 17.37 -12.97 3.95
N ASP A 16 16.85 -13.01 5.18
CA ASP A 16 16.01 -14.11 5.66
C ASP A 16 14.52 -13.95 5.38
N PHE A 17 14.05 -12.80 4.86
CA PHE A 17 12.64 -12.61 4.56
C PHE A 17 12.16 -13.50 3.42
N GLN A 18 10.97 -14.07 3.62
CA GLN A 18 10.24 -14.83 2.63
C GLN A 18 8.86 -14.22 2.41
N ILE A 19 8.28 -14.49 1.24
CA ILE A 19 6.88 -14.08 0.96
C ILE A 19 5.97 -14.71 2.01
N GLY A 20 5.13 -13.87 2.63
CA GLY A 20 4.21 -14.26 3.71
C GLY A 20 4.77 -14.04 5.13
N ASP A 21 6.06 -13.71 5.30
CA ASP A 21 6.57 -13.33 6.61
C ASP A 21 5.90 -12.04 7.07
N GLN A 22 5.55 -11.97 8.36
CA GLN A 22 4.95 -10.79 8.97
C GLN A 22 5.90 -10.13 9.94
N ILE A 23 5.90 -8.81 9.92
CA ILE A 23 6.60 -7.97 10.90
C ILE A 23 5.60 -7.10 11.65
N ARG A 24 5.91 -6.78 12.90
CA ARG A 24 5.13 -5.86 13.72
C ARG A 24 5.73 -4.46 13.69
N LEU A 25 4.88 -3.46 13.42
CA LEU A 25 5.20 -2.05 13.35
C LEU A 25 4.31 -1.29 14.34
N GLY A 26 4.72 -1.19 15.59
CA GLY A 26 3.87 -0.63 16.63
C GLY A 26 2.58 -1.43 16.76
N LYS A 27 1.44 -0.79 16.46
CA LYS A 27 0.12 -1.46 16.45
C LYS A 27 -0.20 -2.19 15.14
N TYR A 28 0.45 -1.84 14.05
CA TYR A 28 0.25 -2.46 12.74
C TYR A 28 1.03 -3.76 12.58
N THR A 29 0.58 -4.59 11.64
CA THR A 29 1.35 -5.67 11.05
C THR A 29 1.56 -5.39 9.57
N ALA A 30 2.62 -5.93 9.01
CA ALA A 30 2.88 -5.86 7.59
C ALA A 30 3.39 -7.21 7.08
N THR A 31 2.84 -7.65 5.96
CA THR A 31 3.17 -8.92 5.32
C THR A 31 4.11 -8.71 4.13
N CYS A 32 5.19 -9.49 4.08
CA CYS A 32 6.11 -9.50 2.95
C CYS A 32 5.40 -10.03 1.70
N GLN A 33 5.32 -9.20 0.66
CA GLN A 33 4.64 -9.51 -0.60
C GLN A 33 5.61 -9.98 -1.68
N ALA A 34 6.84 -9.46 -1.67
CA ALA A 34 7.87 -9.80 -2.62
C ALA A 34 9.26 -9.63 -2.03
N VAL A 35 10.21 -10.41 -2.52
CA VAL A 35 11.63 -10.31 -2.18
C VAL A 35 12.41 -10.13 -3.47
N THR A 36 13.25 -9.11 -3.51
CA THR A 36 14.17 -8.82 -4.60
C THR A 36 15.61 -9.03 -4.14
N ASN A 37 16.57 -8.88 -5.02
CA ASN A 37 18.01 -8.95 -4.64
C ASN A 37 18.48 -7.76 -3.77
N LYS A 38 17.64 -6.74 -3.56
CA LYS A 38 18.01 -5.51 -2.82
C LYS A 38 17.08 -5.21 -1.64
N ALA A 39 15.86 -5.73 -1.66
CA ALA A 39 14.85 -5.35 -0.69
C ALA A 39 13.77 -6.41 -0.52
N ALA A 40 13.19 -6.44 0.67
CA ALA A 40 11.90 -7.07 0.92
C ALA A 40 10.80 -6.00 0.86
N ILE A 41 9.73 -6.27 0.10
CA ILE A 41 8.59 -5.38 -0.11
C ILE A 41 7.45 -5.83 0.80
N PHE A 42 6.98 -4.91 1.63
CA PHE A 42 5.91 -5.15 2.59
C PHE A 42 4.68 -4.32 2.25
N LEU A 43 3.51 -4.89 2.53
CA LEU A 43 2.22 -4.22 2.55
C LEU A 43 1.68 -4.26 3.98
N LEU A 44 1.19 -3.13 4.50
CA LEU A 44 0.47 -3.14 5.77
C LEU A 44 -0.77 -4.05 5.66
N ASP A 45 -1.06 -4.80 6.71
CA ASP A 45 -2.25 -5.67 6.76
C ASP A 45 -3.52 -4.86 7.09
N GLN A 46 -3.36 -3.73 7.82
CA GLN A 46 -4.42 -2.81 8.19
C GLN A 46 -4.33 -1.50 7.39
N TYR A 47 -5.42 -0.73 7.38
CA TYR A 47 -5.37 0.67 6.97
C TYR A 47 -4.64 1.51 8.02
N LEU A 48 -4.10 2.66 7.59
CA LEU A 48 -3.68 3.71 8.54
C LEU A 48 -4.91 4.22 9.31
N ASP A 49 -4.70 4.69 10.54
CA ASP A 49 -5.80 5.23 11.39
C ASP A 49 -6.58 6.36 10.74
N LYS A 50 -5.95 7.06 9.84
CA LYS A 50 -6.57 8.16 9.14
C LYS A 50 -6.85 7.77 7.71
N ALA A 51 -8.09 7.95 7.30
CA ALA A 51 -8.49 7.89 5.90
C ALA A 51 -8.14 9.19 5.16
N TYR A 52 -7.95 9.09 3.87
CA TYR A 52 -7.48 10.19 3.03
C TYR A 52 -8.25 10.23 1.71
N ARG A 53 -8.37 11.46 1.18
CA ARG A 53 -8.74 11.68 -0.22
C ARG A 53 -7.51 11.49 -1.10
N MET A 54 -7.74 11.07 -2.34
CA MET A 54 -6.66 11.06 -3.33
C MET A 54 -6.25 12.49 -3.67
N ASN A 55 -7.23 13.37 -3.93
CA ASN A 55 -7.04 14.80 -4.21
C ASN A 55 -8.10 15.66 -3.52
N PRO A 56 -7.83 16.95 -3.28
CA PRO A 56 -8.81 17.88 -2.71
C PRO A 56 -9.88 18.30 -3.72
N THR A 57 -9.63 18.09 -5.02
CA THR A 57 -10.54 18.37 -6.12
C THR A 57 -10.79 17.11 -6.93
N ASP A 58 -11.94 17.06 -7.58
CA ASP A 58 -12.40 15.89 -8.33
C ASP A 58 -11.66 15.75 -9.67
N THR A 59 -10.38 15.36 -9.61
CA THR A 59 -9.51 15.17 -10.77
C THR A 59 -8.48 14.06 -10.55
N ASN A 60 -8.25 13.26 -11.57
CA ASN A 60 -7.16 12.28 -11.62
C ASN A 60 -5.97 12.76 -12.47
N ARG A 61 -5.91 14.06 -12.81
CA ARG A 61 -4.86 14.63 -13.65
C ARG A 61 -3.48 14.46 -13.00
N GLY A 62 -2.59 13.79 -13.72
CA GLY A 62 -1.23 13.49 -13.25
C GLY A 62 -1.12 12.22 -12.41
N GLY A 63 -2.27 11.51 -12.21
CA GLY A 63 -2.33 10.24 -11.49
C GLY A 63 -1.86 10.36 -10.05
N TYR A 64 -1.60 9.22 -9.41
CA TYR A 64 -1.06 9.17 -8.05
C TYR A 64 0.25 9.97 -7.91
N ALA A 65 1.09 9.98 -8.94
CA ALA A 65 2.37 10.67 -8.91
C ALA A 65 2.26 12.16 -8.55
N ARG A 66 1.12 12.81 -8.84
CA ARG A 66 0.82 14.21 -8.50
C ARG A 66 -0.28 14.37 -7.47
N SER A 67 -0.76 13.28 -6.86
CA SER A 67 -1.84 13.33 -5.89
C SER A 67 -1.41 13.97 -4.57
N GLU A 68 -2.38 14.56 -3.87
CA GLU A 68 -2.16 15.04 -2.50
C GLU A 68 -1.86 13.87 -1.55
N LEU A 69 -2.51 12.73 -1.75
CA LEU A 69 -2.25 11.53 -0.94
C LEU A 69 -0.77 11.14 -0.98
N ARG A 70 -0.17 11.07 -2.18
CA ARG A 70 1.27 10.78 -2.31
C ARG A 70 2.12 11.78 -1.54
N HIS A 71 1.84 13.09 -1.68
CA HIS A 71 2.58 14.13 -0.98
C HIS A 71 2.47 14.01 0.54
N ARG A 72 1.36 13.51 1.04
CA ARG A 72 1.15 13.31 2.48
C ARG A 72 1.92 12.12 3.03
N ILE A 73 1.81 10.94 2.41
CA ILE A 73 2.36 9.69 2.97
C ILE A 73 3.75 9.34 2.45
N GLY A 74 4.12 9.74 1.22
CA GLY A 74 5.35 9.30 0.55
C GLY A 74 6.62 9.89 1.12
N ASN A 75 6.54 11.02 1.83
CA ASN A 75 7.72 11.73 2.28
C ASN A 75 8.28 11.22 3.61
N ALA A 76 9.58 11.46 3.83
CA ALA A 76 10.28 11.07 5.05
C ALA A 76 9.69 11.71 6.33
N GLY A 77 9.04 12.88 6.21
CA GLY A 77 8.42 13.57 7.32
C GLY A 77 7.20 12.83 7.88
N PHE A 78 6.44 12.12 7.05
CA PHE A 78 5.36 11.26 7.52
C PHE A 78 5.91 10.11 8.36
N VAL A 79 6.87 9.34 7.81
CA VAL A 79 7.52 8.22 8.51
C VAL A 79 8.23 8.69 9.78
N ALA A 80 8.82 9.89 9.77
CA ALA A 80 9.51 10.44 10.94
C ALA A 80 8.57 10.75 12.12
N LYS A 81 7.33 11.12 11.83
CA LYS A 81 6.32 11.49 12.84
C LYS A 81 5.49 10.31 13.34
N ASP A 82 5.37 9.25 12.56
CA ASP A 82 4.60 8.07 12.94
C ASP A 82 5.47 7.07 13.70
N ASP A 83 5.20 6.94 15.00
CA ASP A 83 5.95 6.05 15.90
C ASP A 83 5.82 4.57 15.53
N ASN A 84 4.78 4.18 14.80
CA ASN A 84 4.62 2.80 14.34
C ASN A 84 5.76 2.38 13.38
N PHE A 85 6.29 3.30 12.58
CA PHE A 85 7.42 3.03 11.69
C PHE A 85 8.80 3.17 12.35
N ARG A 86 8.87 3.54 13.64
CA ARG A 86 10.13 3.77 14.36
C ARG A 86 11.11 2.60 14.25
N ALA A 87 10.63 1.36 14.40
CA ALA A 87 11.45 0.15 14.40
C ALA A 87 12.15 -0.13 13.05
N VAL A 88 11.59 0.34 11.96
CA VAL A 88 12.09 0.07 10.59
C VAL A 88 12.64 1.30 9.89
N ARG A 89 12.51 2.49 10.50
CA ARG A 89 12.86 3.79 9.89
C ARG A 89 14.27 3.81 9.30
N GLY A 90 15.26 3.27 10.02
CA GLY A 90 16.65 3.21 9.58
C GLY A 90 16.95 2.17 8.49
N ARG A 91 15.98 1.33 8.15
CA ARG A 91 16.09 0.26 7.13
C ARG A 91 15.19 0.51 5.91
N LEU A 92 14.34 1.54 5.96
CA LEU A 92 13.51 1.91 4.82
C LEU A 92 14.39 2.41 3.69
N ILE A 93 14.15 1.85 2.50
CA ILE A 93 14.74 2.35 1.25
C ILE A 93 13.66 3.01 0.39
N PRO A 94 13.99 4.15 -0.25
CA PRO A 94 13.04 4.81 -1.11
C PRO A 94 12.77 3.98 -2.38
N PHE A 95 11.56 4.07 -2.89
CA PHE A 95 11.21 3.67 -4.24
C PHE A 95 11.94 4.55 -5.26
N GLN A 96 11.92 4.17 -6.55
CA GLN A 96 12.58 4.93 -7.62
C GLN A 96 12.18 6.41 -7.68
N ASN A 97 10.95 6.73 -7.29
CA ASN A 97 10.42 8.09 -7.24
C ASN A 97 10.78 8.87 -5.97
N GLY A 98 11.60 8.29 -5.07
CA GLY A 98 12.04 8.88 -3.82
C GLY A 98 11.09 8.71 -2.63
N ASP A 99 9.91 8.12 -2.82
CA ASP A 99 8.95 7.91 -1.73
C ASP A 99 9.41 6.77 -0.82
N LEU A 100 9.26 6.92 0.49
CA LEU A 100 9.48 5.85 1.47
C LEU A 100 8.26 4.95 1.61
N LEU A 101 7.06 5.52 1.47
CA LEU A 101 5.79 4.82 1.45
C LEU A 101 5.03 5.16 0.18
N ARG A 102 4.26 4.21 -0.32
CA ARG A 102 3.29 4.41 -1.40
C ARG A 102 2.06 3.54 -1.16
N ILE A 103 1.01 3.73 -1.92
CA ILE A 103 -0.09 2.77 -1.99
C ILE A 103 0.21 1.67 -3.02
N PRO A 104 -0.44 0.49 -2.93
CA PRO A 104 -0.25 -0.57 -3.92
C PRO A 104 -0.86 -0.19 -5.27
N THR A 105 -0.40 -0.87 -6.32
CA THR A 105 -0.94 -0.71 -7.68
C THR A 105 -2.01 -1.77 -7.96
N VAL A 106 -2.82 -1.54 -9.00
CA VAL A 106 -3.78 -2.55 -9.51
C VAL A 106 -3.03 -3.82 -9.92
N GLY A 107 -1.90 -3.67 -10.63
CA GLY A 107 -1.08 -4.80 -11.05
C GLY A 107 -0.61 -5.66 -9.89
N GLU A 108 -0.21 -5.05 -8.77
CA GLU A 108 0.25 -5.76 -7.56
C GLU A 108 -0.88 -6.51 -6.85
N ILE A 109 -2.08 -5.96 -6.85
CA ILE A 109 -3.24 -6.54 -6.12
C ILE A 109 -4.05 -7.50 -6.99
N PHE A 110 -4.32 -7.14 -8.26
CA PHE A 110 -5.25 -7.87 -9.13
C PHE A 110 -4.60 -8.46 -10.39
N GLY A 111 -3.39 -8.01 -10.75
CA GLY A 111 -2.79 -8.27 -12.04
C GLY A 111 -3.16 -7.23 -13.09
N ASP A 112 -2.89 -7.56 -14.38
CA ASP A 112 -3.18 -6.65 -15.49
C ASP A 112 -4.70 -6.53 -15.68
N ASP A 113 -5.23 -5.33 -15.52
CA ASP A 113 -6.63 -4.98 -15.74
C ASP A 113 -6.71 -3.82 -16.75
N PRO A 114 -7.26 -4.05 -17.96
CA PRO A 114 -7.29 -3.04 -19.03
C PRO A 114 -8.17 -1.84 -18.73
N PHE A 115 -9.00 -1.88 -17.70
CA PHE A 115 -9.83 -0.75 -17.27
C PHE A 115 -9.01 0.38 -16.64
N TYR A 116 -7.84 0.04 -16.09
CA TYR A 116 -6.96 0.98 -15.42
C TYR A 116 -5.67 1.25 -16.19
N GLU A 117 -5.02 2.36 -15.84
CA GLU A 117 -3.70 2.68 -16.36
C GLU A 117 -2.71 1.55 -16.01
N ARG A 118 -1.97 1.05 -17.01
CA ARG A 118 -0.99 -0.01 -16.80
C ARG A 118 0.17 0.49 -15.96
N ASP A 119 0.60 -0.31 -15.00
CA ASP A 119 1.72 -0.02 -14.10
C ASP A 119 2.94 -0.94 -14.31
N GLY A 120 2.78 -2.01 -15.11
CA GLY A 120 3.82 -2.97 -15.41
C GLY A 120 4.17 -3.93 -14.27
N HIS A 121 3.45 -3.87 -13.15
CA HIS A 121 3.63 -4.80 -12.04
C HIS A 121 2.90 -6.11 -12.27
N LYS A 122 3.41 -7.17 -11.65
CA LYS A 122 2.76 -8.48 -11.60
C LYS A 122 2.02 -8.64 -10.28
N GLN A 123 0.88 -9.34 -10.34
CA GLN A 123 0.11 -9.66 -9.15
C GLN A 123 1.00 -10.40 -8.12
N TRP A 124 0.99 -9.90 -6.90
CA TRP A 124 1.64 -10.59 -5.80
C TRP A 124 0.98 -11.93 -5.52
N GLU A 125 1.77 -12.94 -5.22
CA GLU A 125 1.28 -14.31 -5.05
C GLU A 125 0.20 -14.41 -3.97
N LEU A 126 0.38 -13.70 -2.85
CA LEU A 126 -0.59 -13.68 -1.77
C LEU A 126 -1.90 -13.00 -2.16
N MET A 127 -1.87 -12.00 -3.07
CA MET A 127 -3.04 -11.26 -3.52
C MET A 127 -3.91 -12.02 -4.51
N LYS A 128 -3.47 -13.17 -5.01
CA LYS A 128 -4.32 -14.09 -5.79
C LYS A 128 -5.50 -14.61 -4.97
N LYS A 129 -5.35 -14.70 -3.64
CA LYS A 129 -6.44 -15.07 -2.73
C LYS A 129 -7.22 -13.81 -2.36
N ARG A 130 -8.53 -13.82 -2.64
CA ARG A 130 -9.44 -12.70 -2.38
C ARG A 130 -9.41 -12.25 -0.90
N CYS A 131 -9.38 -13.19 0.04
CA CYS A 131 -9.33 -12.87 1.47
C CYS A 131 -8.12 -12.02 1.88
N ASN A 132 -6.99 -12.09 1.17
CA ASN A 132 -5.82 -11.28 1.46
C ASN A 132 -5.93 -9.84 0.93
N ARG A 133 -6.90 -9.56 0.06
CA ARG A 133 -7.23 -8.24 -0.45
C ARG A 133 -8.16 -7.47 0.48
N ILE A 134 -8.95 -8.21 1.26
CA ILE A 134 -9.85 -7.65 2.28
C ILE A 134 -9.01 -7.12 3.44
N THR A 135 -9.27 -5.91 3.85
CA THR A 135 -8.62 -5.27 5.01
C THR A 135 -9.67 -5.13 6.12
N GLU A 136 -9.32 -5.60 7.33
CA GLU A 136 -10.17 -5.40 8.49
C GLU A 136 -10.30 -3.90 8.79
N ARG A 137 -11.51 -3.49 9.15
CA ARG A 137 -11.86 -2.13 9.52
C ARG A 137 -12.19 -2.07 11.00
N ASP A 138 -11.90 -0.95 11.62
CA ASP A 138 -12.41 -0.64 12.94
C ASP A 138 -13.92 -0.30 12.86
N GLU A 139 -14.69 -0.68 13.88
CA GLU A 139 -16.11 -0.32 13.97
C GLU A 139 -16.26 1.21 13.95
N GLY A 140 -17.06 1.71 13.01
CA GLY A 140 -17.34 3.14 12.85
C GLY A 140 -16.54 3.86 11.76
N GLU A 141 -15.72 3.19 10.99
CA GLU A 141 -15.07 3.79 9.82
C GLU A 141 -16.09 4.07 8.69
N GLU A 142 -16.06 5.31 8.19
CA GLU A 142 -17.03 5.83 7.20
C GLU A 142 -16.70 5.46 5.75
N TYR A 143 -15.57 4.82 5.47
CA TYR A 143 -15.15 4.47 4.10
C TYR A 143 -15.25 2.97 3.84
N GLU A 144 -15.60 2.62 2.60
CA GLU A 144 -15.84 1.24 2.18
C GLU A 144 -14.75 0.67 1.26
N HIS A 145 -13.73 1.47 0.94
CA HIS A 145 -12.70 1.12 -0.02
C HIS A 145 -11.28 1.49 0.44
N GLY A 146 -10.30 0.84 -0.17
CA GLY A 146 -8.88 1.17 -0.02
C GLY A 146 -8.27 1.66 -1.33
N TRP A 147 -7.53 2.77 -1.28
CA TRP A 147 -6.93 3.38 -2.46
C TRP A 147 -5.86 2.53 -3.15
N LEU A 148 -5.89 2.53 -4.49
CA LEU A 148 -4.85 2.02 -5.36
C LEU A 148 -4.24 3.15 -6.21
N TRP A 149 -3.03 2.92 -6.68
CA TRP A 149 -2.23 3.88 -7.44
C TRP A 149 -2.85 4.32 -8.77
N ASN A 150 -3.50 3.38 -9.45
CA ASN A 150 -3.88 3.55 -10.85
C ASN A 150 -5.15 4.38 -11.00
N LYS A 151 -5.18 5.23 -12.01
CA LYS A 151 -6.40 5.91 -12.44
C LYS A 151 -7.14 5.09 -13.49
N VAL A 152 -8.44 5.34 -13.62
CA VAL A 152 -9.27 4.79 -14.69
C VAL A 152 -8.80 5.35 -16.03
N GLN A 153 -8.68 4.47 -17.04
CA GLN A 153 -8.13 4.81 -18.35
C GLN A 153 -9.20 5.14 -19.39
N HIS A 154 -10.44 4.68 -19.20
CA HIS A 154 -11.49 4.77 -20.20
C HIS A 154 -12.44 5.97 -20.03
N GLY A 155 -12.81 6.58 -21.16
CA GLY A 155 -13.89 7.55 -21.29
C GLY A 155 -13.66 8.89 -20.59
N ASP A 156 -14.73 9.48 -20.10
CA ASP A 156 -14.72 10.75 -19.37
C ASP A 156 -14.36 10.61 -17.88
N ALA A 157 -13.76 9.49 -17.48
CA ALA A 157 -13.38 9.18 -16.10
C ALA A 157 -12.20 10.03 -15.59
N LYS A 158 -12.30 11.36 -15.73
CA LYS A 158 -11.23 12.33 -15.39
C LYS A 158 -11.00 12.52 -13.90
N SER A 159 -11.80 11.88 -13.06
CA SER A 159 -11.77 12.00 -11.60
C SER A 159 -11.55 10.68 -10.86
N PHE A 160 -11.60 9.54 -11.54
CA PHE A 160 -11.63 8.25 -10.88
C PHE A 160 -10.24 7.62 -10.73
N PHE A 161 -10.00 7.07 -9.54
CA PHE A 161 -8.88 6.19 -9.21
C PHE A 161 -9.38 4.80 -8.88
N ALA A 162 -8.51 3.81 -9.07
CA ALA A 162 -8.76 2.44 -8.66
C ALA A 162 -8.82 2.31 -7.15
N ALA A 163 -9.64 1.39 -6.68
CA ALA A 163 -9.76 1.05 -5.27
C ALA A 163 -9.98 -0.46 -5.09
N VAL A 164 -9.78 -0.93 -3.86
CA VAL A 164 -10.19 -2.25 -3.40
C VAL A 164 -11.45 -2.05 -2.56
N SER A 165 -12.54 -2.68 -2.95
CA SER A 165 -13.79 -2.66 -2.19
C SER A 165 -13.70 -3.45 -0.88
N TYR A 166 -14.67 -3.26 0.00
CA TYR A 166 -14.75 -3.98 1.28
C TYR A 166 -14.78 -5.51 1.15
N ASN A 167 -15.21 -6.00 -0.01
CA ASN A 167 -15.28 -7.43 -0.29
C ASN A 167 -14.06 -7.97 -1.06
N GLY A 168 -13.04 -7.15 -1.29
CA GLY A 168 -11.79 -7.52 -1.95
C GLY A 168 -11.84 -7.58 -3.47
N ASP A 169 -12.86 -6.97 -4.09
CA ASP A 169 -12.95 -6.79 -5.55
C ASP A 169 -12.38 -5.43 -5.97
N THR A 170 -12.08 -5.30 -7.28
CA THR A 170 -11.68 -4.00 -7.81
C THR A 170 -12.90 -3.10 -7.97
N GLU A 171 -12.73 -1.83 -7.67
CA GLU A 171 -13.70 -0.77 -7.93
C GLU A 171 -12.98 0.54 -8.27
N CYS A 172 -13.72 1.59 -8.55
CA CYS A 172 -13.15 2.92 -8.76
C CYS A 172 -13.97 3.97 -8.02
N GLU A 173 -13.26 4.94 -7.44
CA GLU A 173 -13.86 6.02 -6.67
C GLU A 173 -13.34 7.37 -7.12
N THR A 174 -14.13 8.42 -6.90
CA THR A 174 -13.72 9.76 -7.27
C THR A 174 -12.59 10.26 -6.36
N ALA A 175 -11.71 11.09 -6.91
CA ALA A 175 -10.52 11.56 -6.20
C ALA A 175 -10.81 12.28 -4.88
N THR A 176 -12.02 12.79 -4.69
CA THR A 176 -12.47 13.53 -3.50
C THR A 176 -13.06 12.64 -2.41
N GLU A 177 -13.39 11.40 -2.72
CA GLU A 177 -13.86 10.44 -1.72
C GLU A 177 -12.80 10.13 -0.67
N ILE A 178 -13.24 9.71 0.51
CA ILE A 178 -12.37 9.33 1.62
C ILE A 178 -12.21 7.82 1.59
N GLY A 179 -10.98 7.36 1.48
CA GLY A 179 -10.65 5.93 1.45
C GLY A 179 -9.51 5.55 2.38
N GLY A 180 -9.47 4.27 2.72
CA GLY A 180 -8.41 3.67 3.51
C GLY A 180 -7.07 3.66 2.77
N VAL A 181 -5.99 3.71 3.52
CA VAL A 181 -4.63 3.68 2.96
C VAL A 181 -3.86 2.51 3.55
N ARG A 182 -3.46 1.57 2.69
CA ARG A 182 -2.54 0.46 3.02
C ARG A 182 -1.17 0.76 2.43
N PRO A 183 -0.22 1.28 3.22
CA PRO A 183 1.10 1.59 2.71
C PRO A 183 1.90 0.36 2.28
N VAL A 184 2.61 0.52 1.18
CA VAL A 184 3.69 -0.34 0.71
C VAL A 184 5.02 0.32 1.03
N PHE A 185 5.98 -0.44 1.52
CA PHE A 185 7.34 0.04 1.80
C PHE A 185 8.39 -1.04 1.54
N GLN A 186 9.65 -0.63 1.48
CA GLN A 186 10.78 -1.51 1.24
C GLN A 186 11.75 -1.47 2.40
N LEU A 187 12.26 -2.63 2.80
CA LEU A 187 13.34 -2.77 3.77
C LEU A 187 14.63 -3.24 3.09
N ALA A 188 15.75 -2.60 3.39
CA ALA A 188 17.07 -3.02 2.93
C ALA A 188 17.45 -4.40 3.50
N PHE A 189 18.27 -5.12 2.78
CA PHE A 189 18.98 -6.32 3.24
C PHE A 189 20.13 -5.95 4.15
#